data_ed50ddfb7a3b9ee466c59c1aa3e9ccb5
#
_entry.id   ed50ddfb7a3b9ee466c59c1aa3e9ccb5
#
_cell.length_a   1.000
_cell.length_b   1.000
_cell.length_c   1.000
_cell.angle_alpha   90.00
_cell.angle_beta   90.00
_cell.angle_gamma   90.00
#
_symmetry.space_group_name_H-M   'P 1'
#
loop_
_entity.id
_entity.type
_entity.pdbx_description
1 polymer ?
#
loop_
_entity_poly.entity_id
_entity_poly.type
_entity_poly.pdbx_seq_one_letter_code
_entity_poly.pdbx_strand_id
1 'polypeptide(L)'
;MKKLFLFSIVLQMSILSASAQKNARPFRAYLYNNEYEVFMRLDLYGESITIPGQELYGEVPGYLGKKHNSFCWLITSSKIDNDKAELQMINDYGSEDLTATLTVENDSLYVLRQVEGSTLKVPKEGKWQKLPTKLVFKRRH
;
A
#
# COMPACT_ATOMS: atom_id res chain seq x y z
N MET A 1 17.91 -14.63 52.97
CA MET A 1 18.28 -13.41 52.26
C MET A 1 18.68 -13.61 50.80
N LYS A 2 19.02 -14.81 50.38
CA LYS A 2 19.41 -15.06 48.98
C LYS A 2 18.25 -15.31 48.02
N LYS A 3 17.00 -15.36 48.51
CA LYS A 3 15.80 -15.64 47.68
C LYS A 3 15.15 -14.38 47.07
N LEU A 4 15.55 -13.19 47.50
CA LEU A 4 14.98 -11.94 47.00
C LEU A 4 15.63 -11.43 45.69
N PHE A 5 16.82 -11.91 45.35
CA PHE A 5 17.54 -11.50 44.15
C PHE A 5 17.04 -12.18 42.89
N LEU A 6 16.42 -13.35 42.99
CA LEU A 6 15.92 -14.10 41.83
C LEU A 6 14.58 -13.59 41.29
N PHE A 7 13.79 -12.85 42.08
CA PHE A 7 12.50 -12.30 41.66
C PHE A 7 12.65 -11.04 40.81
N SER A 8 13.74 -10.32 40.98
CA SER A 8 14.00 -9.07 40.25
C SER A 8 14.40 -9.29 38.79
N ILE A 9 14.98 -10.43 38.47
CA ILE A 9 15.49 -10.75 37.14
C ILE A 9 14.39 -11.26 36.19
N VAL A 10 13.37 -11.92 36.76
CA VAL A 10 12.27 -12.49 35.97
C VAL A 10 11.30 -11.39 35.46
N LEU A 11 11.21 -10.29 36.20
CA LEU A 11 10.33 -9.17 35.83
C LEU A 11 10.87 -8.34 34.67
N GLN A 12 12.17 -8.36 34.43
CA GLN A 12 12.78 -7.59 33.34
C GLN A 12 12.70 -8.25 31.96
N MET A 13 12.48 -9.57 31.93
CA MET A 13 12.37 -10.28 30.64
C MET A 13 10.99 -10.18 29.97
N SER A 14 9.96 -9.80 30.70
CA SER A 14 8.61 -9.71 30.16
C SER A 14 8.33 -8.40 29.41
N ILE A 15 9.21 -7.41 29.51
CA ILE A 15 9.03 -6.11 28.86
C ILE A 15 9.57 -6.10 27.42
N LEU A 16 10.49 -7.01 27.09
CA LEU A 16 11.13 -7.05 25.77
C LEU A 16 10.29 -7.72 24.67
N SER A 17 9.23 -8.43 25.03
CA SER A 17 8.39 -9.13 24.06
C SER A 17 7.26 -8.28 23.46
N ALA A 18 6.99 -7.08 23.99
CA ALA A 18 5.90 -6.23 23.55
C ALA A 18 6.26 -5.32 22.37
N SER A 19 7.54 -5.19 22.00
CA SER A 19 8.00 -4.23 20.99
C SER A 19 8.26 -4.83 19.61
N ALA A 20 8.06 -6.15 19.42
CA ALA A 20 8.50 -6.87 18.22
C ALA A 20 7.39 -7.19 17.21
N GLN A 21 6.20 -6.61 17.34
CA GLN A 21 5.11 -6.89 16.40
C GLN A 21 5.17 -5.95 15.18
N LYS A 22 6.00 -6.32 14.19
CA LYS A 22 5.93 -5.75 12.86
C LYS A 22 4.99 -6.58 12.00
N ASN A 23 4.23 -5.91 11.12
CA ASN A 23 3.44 -6.59 10.12
C ASN A 23 4.36 -7.40 9.21
N ALA A 24 4.18 -8.73 9.14
CA ALA A 24 4.99 -9.63 8.32
C ALA A 24 4.71 -9.49 6.83
N ARG A 25 3.57 -8.90 6.44
CA ARG A 25 3.15 -8.74 5.04
C ARG A 25 2.63 -7.33 4.77
N PRO A 26 3.51 -6.32 4.78
CA PRO A 26 3.10 -4.94 4.61
C PRO A 26 2.45 -4.67 3.24
N PHE A 27 2.84 -5.40 2.18
CA PHE A 27 2.29 -5.21 0.84
C PHE A 27 1.06 -6.08 0.54
N ARG A 28 0.40 -6.56 1.58
CA ARG A 28 -0.96 -7.09 1.52
C ARG A 28 -1.82 -6.20 2.39
N ALA A 29 -2.47 -5.22 1.80
CA ALA A 29 -3.07 -4.14 2.56
C ALA A 29 -4.19 -3.43 1.79
N TYR A 30 -5.04 -2.76 2.55
CA TYR A 30 -5.94 -1.73 2.06
C TYR A 30 -5.42 -0.38 2.55
N LEU A 31 -5.12 0.52 1.61
CA LEU A 31 -4.57 1.84 1.88
C LEU A 31 -5.56 2.90 1.41
N TYR A 32 -5.59 4.05 2.09
CA TYR A 32 -6.46 5.14 1.69
C TYR A 32 -5.79 6.50 1.86
N ASN A 33 -6.22 7.47 1.05
CA ASN A 33 -5.87 8.87 1.13
C ASN A 33 -7.16 9.69 1.06
N ASN A 34 -7.51 10.35 2.16
CA ASN A 34 -8.77 11.10 2.26
C ASN A 34 -8.74 12.42 1.50
N GLU A 35 -7.58 13.04 1.35
CA GLU A 35 -7.45 14.33 0.66
C GLU A 35 -7.90 14.24 -0.79
N TYR A 36 -7.49 13.18 -1.49
CA TYR A 36 -7.83 12.96 -2.90
C TYR A 36 -8.90 11.90 -3.10
N GLU A 37 -9.39 11.31 -2.02
CA GLU A 37 -10.39 10.25 -2.04
C GLU A 37 -9.97 9.07 -2.93
N VAL A 38 -8.73 8.67 -2.82
CA VAL A 38 -8.16 7.52 -3.52
C VAL A 38 -7.78 6.43 -2.53
N PHE A 39 -7.76 5.21 -3.01
CA PHE A 39 -7.39 4.05 -2.21
C PHE A 39 -6.57 3.07 -3.05
N MET A 40 -5.84 2.20 -2.36
CA MET A 40 -5.13 1.09 -3.00
C MET A 40 -5.51 -0.21 -2.32
N ARG A 41 -5.73 -1.24 -3.12
CA ARG A 41 -5.85 -2.60 -2.63
C ARG A 41 -4.67 -3.39 -3.17
N LEU A 42 -3.94 -4.04 -2.28
CA LEU A 42 -2.67 -4.69 -2.60
C LEU A 42 -2.65 -6.12 -2.10
N ASP A 43 -2.11 -7.00 -2.91
CA ASP A 43 -1.52 -8.27 -2.52
C ASP A 43 -0.36 -8.54 -3.48
N LEU A 44 0.78 -7.92 -3.20
CA LEU A 44 1.95 -8.05 -4.07
C LEU A 44 2.62 -9.42 -3.95
N TYR A 45 2.25 -10.21 -2.94
CA TYR A 45 2.80 -11.55 -2.75
C TYR A 45 2.03 -12.60 -3.54
N GLY A 46 0.72 -12.66 -3.33
CA GLY A 46 -0.14 -13.66 -3.98
C GLY A 46 -0.75 -13.19 -5.30
N GLU A 47 -0.70 -11.90 -5.58
CA GLU A 47 -1.30 -11.30 -6.78
C GLU A 47 -2.76 -11.72 -6.95
N SER A 48 -3.53 -11.67 -5.86
CA SER A 48 -4.86 -12.27 -5.74
C SER A 48 -6.00 -11.25 -5.80
N ILE A 49 -5.72 -10.02 -6.22
CA ILE A 49 -6.71 -8.96 -6.23
C ILE A 49 -7.52 -8.99 -7.52
N THR A 50 -8.84 -9.06 -7.39
CA THR A 50 -9.78 -8.89 -8.50
C THR A 50 -10.36 -7.48 -8.43
N ILE A 51 -10.31 -6.76 -9.55
CA ILE A 51 -10.83 -5.40 -9.62
C ILE A 51 -12.33 -5.44 -9.89
N PRO A 52 -13.18 -4.87 -9.04
CA PRO A 52 -14.63 -4.84 -9.28
C PRO A 52 -14.97 -4.18 -10.61
N GLY A 53 -15.80 -4.87 -11.42
CA GLY A 53 -16.17 -4.38 -12.74
C GLY A 53 -15.12 -4.58 -13.84
N GLN A 54 -13.96 -5.13 -13.51
CA GLN A 54 -12.83 -5.34 -14.41
C GLN A 54 -12.35 -6.79 -14.39
N GLU A 55 -13.27 -7.73 -14.35
CA GLU A 55 -12.98 -9.16 -14.20
C GLU A 55 -12.15 -9.73 -15.35
N LEU A 56 -12.17 -9.08 -16.53
CA LEU A 56 -11.36 -9.50 -17.67
C LEU A 56 -9.86 -9.47 -17.42
N TYR A 57 -9.40 -8.62 -16.48
CA TYR A 57 -7.99 -8.61 -16.09
C TYR A 57 -7.60 -9.77 -15.20
N GLY A 58 -8.59 -10.51 -14.64
CA GLY A 58 -8.34 -11.59 -13.71
C GLY A 58 -7.77 -11.11 -12.39
N GLU A 59 -6.91 -11.93 -11.79
CA GLU A 59 -6.22 -11.59 -10.55
C GLU A 59 -4.93 -10.82 -10.86
N VAL A 60 -4.70 -9.75 -10.11
CA VAL A 60 -3.60 -8.81 -10.31
C VAL A 60 -2.94 -8.47 -8.97
N PRO A 61 -1.73 -7.89 -8.97
CA PRO A 61 -1.07 -7.47 -7.72
C PRO A 61 -1.85 -6.42 -6.92
N GLY A 62 -2.62 -5.59 -7.59
CA GLY A 62 -3.41 -4.56 -6.94
C GLY A 62 -3.86 -3.45 -7.88
N TYR A 63 -4.49 -2.45 -7.30
CA TYR A 63 -4.93 -1.29 -8.07
C TYR A 63 -5.10 -0.07 -7.16
N LEU A 64 -5.05 1.10 -7.78
CA LEU A 64 -5.43 2.37 -7.17
C LEU A 64 -6.78 2.77 -7.74
N GLY A 65 -7.76 2.98 -6.86
CA GLY A 65 -9.10 3.37 -7.23
C GLY A 65 -9.46 4.75 -6.70
N LYS A 66 -10.54 5.31 -7.25
CA LYS A 66 -11.17 6.55 -6.80
C LYS A 66 -12.46 6.22 -6.10
N LYS A 67 -12.69 6.80 -4.93
CA LYS A 67 -13.92 6.61 -4.16
C LYS A 67 -15.15 6.98 -5.00
N HIS A 68 -16.16 6.11 -5.00
CA HIS A 68 -17.40 6.28 -5.76
C HIS A 68 -17.21 6.42 -7.28
N ASN A 69 -16.14 5.84 -7.83
CA ASN A 69 -15.86 5.87 -9.26
C ASN A 69 -15.27 4.51 -9.67
N SER A 70 -15.61 4.06 -10.85
CA SER A 70 -15.11 2.78 -11.38
C SER A 70 -13.73 2.87 -12.03
N PHE A 71 -13.23 4.07 -12.26
CA PHE A 71 -11.89 4.28 -12.83
C PHE A 71 -10.80 3.75 -11.91
N CYS A 72 -9.78 3.13 -12.48
CA CYS A 72 -8.65 2.65 -11.69
C CYS A 72 -7.33 2.70 -12.46
N TRP A 73 -6.24 2.68 -11.69
CA TRP A 73 -4.90 2.38 -12.16
C TRP A 73 -4.54 0.98 -11.69
N LEU A 74 -4.25 0.12 -12.63
CA LEU A 74 -3.95 -1.27 -12.43
C LEU A 74 -2.46 -1.44 -12.15
N ILE A 75 -2.10 -2.22 -11.14
CA ILE A 75 -0.73 -2.67 -10.94
C ILE A 75 -0.54 -3.94 -11.77
N THR A 76 0.33 -3.87 -12.77
CA THR A 76 0.58 -4.99 -13.68
C THR A 76 1.70 -5.89 -13.19
N SER A 77 2.69 -5.31 -12.51
CA SER A 77 3.79 -6.04 -11.90
C SER A 77 4.39 -5.26 -10.74
N SER A 78 5.09 -5.97 -9.87
CA SER A 78 5.75 -5.36 -8.73
C SER A 78 7.06 -6.07 -8.41
N LYS A 79 7.95 -5.35 -7.75
CA LYS A 79 9.20 -5.89 -7.23
C LYS A 79 9.39 -5.36 -5.82
N ILE A 80 9.40 -6.26 -4.84
CA ILE A 80 9.57 -5.93 -3.44
C ILE A 80 11.05 -6.01 -3.07
N ASP A 81 11.52 -4.96 -2.38
CA ASP A 81 12.84 -4.90 -1.79
C ASP A 81 12.70 -4.31 -0.38
N ASN A 82 12.68 -5.18 0.64
CA ASN A 82 12.46 -4.80 2.05
C ASN A 82 11.18 -3.99 2.24
N ASP A 83 11.30 -2.73 2.66
CA ASP A 83 10.17 -1.83 2.94
C ASP A 83 9.67 -1.07 1.71
N LYS A 84 10.18 -1.39 0.54
CA LYS A 84 9.89 -0.68 -0.70
C LYS A 84 9.47 -1.63 -1.80
N ALA A 85 8.47 -1.25 -2.56
CA ALA A 85 8.06 -1.96 -3.76
C ALA A 85 8.09 -1.04 -4.96
N GLU A 86 8.66 -1.51 -6.07
CA GLU A 86 8.53 -0.86 -7.36
C GLU A 86 7.28 -1.37 -8.04
N LEU A 87 6.45 -0.48 -8.57
CA LEU A 87 5.17 -0.79 -9.17
C LEU A 87 5.15 -0.34 -10.63
N GLN A 88 4.71 -1.23 -11.52
CA GLN A 88 4.34 -0.89 -12.88
C GLN A 88 2.82 -0.73 -12.91
N MET A 89 2.34 0.42 -13.38
CA MET A 89 0.91 0.74 -13.37
C MET A 89 0.43 1.19 -14.74
N ILE A 90 -0.79 0.80 -15.09
CA ILE A 90 -1.49 1.29 -16.28
C ILE A 90 -2.88 1.76 -15.89
N ASN A 91 -3.43 2.74 -16.63
CA ASN A 91 -4.82 3.10 -16.44
C ASN A 91 -5.74 2.02 -17.05
N ASP A 92 -7.00 2.01 -16.66
CA ASP A 92 -7.95 0.99 -17.11
C ASP A 92 -8.33 1.13 -18.60
N TYR A 93 -7.99 2.24 -19.24
CA TYR A 93 -8.10 2.38 -20.69
C TYR A 93 -6.91 1.80 -21.45
N GLY A 94 -5.81 1.49 -20.75
CA GLY A 94 -4.59 0.98 -21.36
C GLY A 94 -3.80 2.01 -22.16
N SER A 95 -4.13 3.29 -22.05
CA SER A 95 -3.51 4.37 -22.84
C SER A 95 -2.33 5.04 -22.18
N GLU A 96 -2.18 4.90 -20.86
CA GLU A 96 -1.12 5.53 -20.08
C GLU A 96 -0.52 4.56 -19.10
N ASP A 97 0.78 4.62 -18.93
CA ASP A 97 1.53 3.82 -17.97
C ASP A 97 2.48 4.68 -17.14
N LEU A 98 2.83 4.19 -16.00
CA LEU A 98 3.80 4.82 -15.12
C LEU A 98 4.51 3.80 -14.25
N THR A 99 5.66 4.20 -13.72
CA THR A 99 6.38 3.49 -12.68
C THR A 99 6.32 4.31 -11.40
N ALA A 100 6.05 3.65 -10.29
CA ALA A 100 6.01 4.28 -8.98
C ALA A 100 6.73 3.39 -7.96
N THR A 101 7.08 3.99 -6.83
CA THR A 101 7.56 3.25 -5.66
C THR A 101 6.60 3.42 -4.51
N LEU A 102 6.35 2.35 -3.79
CA LEU A 102 5.55 2.35 -2.57
C LEU A 102 6.45 1.98 -1.41
N THR A 103 6.61 2.89 -0.46
CA THR A 103 7.49 2.70 0.71
C THR A 103 6.65 2.60 1.97
N VAL A 104 6.94 1.59 2.79
CA VAL A 104 6.33 1.42 4.11
C VAL A 104 7.12 2.24 5.11
N GLU A 105 6.54 3.32 5.61
CA GLU A 105 7.19 4.16 6.63
C GLU A 105 7.02 3.57 8.03
N ASN A 106 5.84 3.04 8.32
CA ASN A 106 5.53 2.31 9.55
C ASN A 106 4.28 1.45 9.34
N ASP A 107 3.76 0.83 10.38
CA ASP A 107 2.57 -0.03 10.30
C ASP A 107 1.34 0.63 9.66
N SER A 108 1.25 1.95 9.73
CA SER A 108 0.06 2.70 9.32
C SER A 108 0.29 3.62 8.14
N LEU A 109 1.54 3.97 7.82
CA LEU A 109 1.85 4.96 6.80
C LEU A 109 2.66 4.38 5.65
N TYR A 110 2.17 4.63 4.44
CA TYR A 110 2.80 4.26 3.19
C TYR A 110 2.95 5.49 2.32
N VAL A 111 4.02 5.57 1.56
CA VAL A 111 4.27 6.69 0.66
C VAL A 111 4.43 6.17 -0.77
N LEU A 112 3.56 6.66 -1.66
CA LEU A 112 3.63 6.38 -3.09
C LEU A 112 4.34 7.54 -3.78
N ARG A 113 5.40 7.24 -4.54
CA ARG A 113 6.11 8.24 -5.35
C ARG A 113 6.10 7.81 -6.81
N GLN A 114 5.67 8.73 -7.67
CA GLN A 114 5.76 8.52 -9.11
C GLN A 114 7.21 8.74 -9.54
N VAL A 115 7.77 7.80 -10.31
CA VAL A 115 9.17 7.82 -10.73
C VAL A 115 9.28 8.30 -12.18
N GLU A 116 8.56 7.67 -13.09
CA GLU A 116 8.57 8.02 -14.51
C GLU A 116 7.27 7.61 -15.19
N GLY A 117 7.06 8.10 -16.40
CA GLY A 117 5.89 7.81 -17.19
C GLY A 117 4.82 8.88 -17.05
N SER A 118 3.57 8.48 -17.28
CA SER A 118 2.41 9.38 -17.22
C SER A 118 2.16 9.89 -15.79
N THR A 119 1.56 11.07 -15.69
CA THR A 119 1.12 11.59 -14.40
C THR A 119 -0.09 10.82 -13.90
N LEU A 120 -0.04 10.39 -12.65
CA LEU A 120 -1.18 9.77 -11.98
C LEU A 120 -2.32 10.80 -11.87
N LYS A 121 -3.47 10.45 -12.41
CA LYS A 121 -4.66 11.31 -12.40
C LYS A 121 -5.91 10.48 -12.22
N VAL A 122 -6.92 11.07 -11.64
CA VAL A 122 -8.21 10.42 -11.35
C VAL A 122 -9.36 11.34 -11.71
N PRO A 123 -10.56 10.79 -12.00
CA PRO A 123 -11.73 11.62 -12.25
C PRO A 123 -12.16 12.35 -10.98
N LYS A 124 -12.56 13.62 -11.15
CA LYS A 124 -13.21 14.42 -10.12
C LYS A 124 -14.18 15.38 -10.77
N GLU A 125 -15.48 15.22 -10.48
CA GLU A 125 -16.55 16.13 -10.95
C GLU A 125 -16.51 16.34 -12.47
N GLY A 126 -16.36 15.24 -13.22
CA GLY A 126 -16.33 15.28 -14.68
C GLY A 126 -15.02 15.76 -15.30
N LYS A 127 -14.00 15.99 -14.50
CA LYS A 127 -12.68 16.44 -14.94
C LYS A 127 -11.59 15.51 -14.45
N TRP A 128 -10.41 15.58 -15.06
CA TRP A 128 -9.24 14.87 -14.62
C TRP A 128 -8.49 15.70 -13.56
N GLN A 129 -8.27 15.11 -12.40
CA GLN A 129 -7.46 15.69 -11.33
C GLN A 129 -6.10 15.00 -11.31
N LYS A 130 -5.04 15.79 -11.53
CA LYS A 130 -3.65 15.30 -11.36
C LYS A 130 -3.36 15.12 -9.87
N LEU A 131 -2.78 13.99 -9.53
CA LEU A 131 -2.34 13.72 -8.16
C LEU A 131 -0.89 14.19 -7.98
N PRO A 132 -0.50 14.58 -6.75
CA PRO A 132 0.89 14.90 -6.46
C PRO A 132 1.80 13.72 -6.75
N THR A 133 3.06 13.98 -7.07
CA THR A 133 4.06 12.94 -7.30
C THR A 133 4.34 12.13 -6.05
N LYS A 134 4.08 12.70 -4.88
CA LYS A 134 4.18 12.05 -3.58
C LYS A 134 2.80 12.02 -2.92
N LEU A 135 2.28 10.82 -2.67
CA LEU A 135 1.02 10.61 -1.96
C LEU A 135 1.26 9.80 -0.69
N VAL A 136 0.69 10.25 0.40
CA VAL A 136 0.72 9.54 1.68
C VAL A 136 -0.58 8.78 1.86
N PHE A 137 -0.46 7.48 2.12
CA PHE A 137 -1.58 6.61 2.40
C PHE A 137 -1.54 6.13 3.84
N LYS A 138 -2.72 5.91 4.41
CA LYS A 138 -2.89 5.24 5.69
C LYS A 138 -3.40 3.83 5.47
N ARG A 139 -2.92 2.90 6.27
CA ARG A 139 -3.40 1.53 6.24
C ARG A 139 -4.71 1.43 7.02
N ARG A 140 -5.67 0.73 6.43
CA ARG A 140 -6.91 0.34 7.09
C ARG A 140 -6.72 -1.05 7.71
N HIS A 141 -6.95 -1.13 9.00
CA HIS A 141 -6.85 -2.37 9.76
C HIS A 141 -8.21 -3.07 9.89
#